data_5b43885f584e98f12e9106128362c013
#
_entry.id   5b43885f584e98f12e9106128362c013
#
_cell.length_a   1.000
_cell.length_b   1.000
_cell.length_c   1.000
_cell.angle_alpha   90.00
_cell.angle_beta   90.00
_cell.angle_gamma   90.00
#
_symmetry.space_group_name_H-M   'P 1'
#
loop_
_entity.id
_entity.type
_entity.pdbx_description
1 polymer ?
#
loop_
_entity_poly.entity_id
_entity_poly.type
_entity_poly.pdbx_seq_one_letter_code
_entity_poly.pdbx_strand_id
1 'polypeptide(L)'
;MGRFDGVLLASDFDNTLVYTEDVLLSGGVLPPLSRENREAIEYFMAEGGIFSVATGRALPSFAPIAPTLPMNGPTILFNGAAIYDFARKEYLVTAFLPDVIREKLAPVEEVFSGLTCEIYHEGSDIHILHPNELTRNHMRLTNSTAVELTSILQVPTPISKVLFEETGQRGEALEQYVRSQPWAGEFEIVKSGKYFLEITAKGATKGGMIRTLAEHLHIRRENVCCVGDHLNDIPMLRFASHAFAPRNAVEAVRQTPGIQLLRDCREDAVAELVARLEEIYPPEKV
;
A
#
# COMPACT_ATOMS: atom_id res chain seq x y z
N MET A 1 7.92 1.32 -31.48
CA MET A 1 7.20 1.46 -30.23
C MET A 1 7.20 0.08 -29.56
N GLY A 2 7.48 0.01 -28.26
CA GLY A 2 7.39 -1.26 -27.54
C GLY A 2 5.92 -1.67 -27.35
N ARG A 3 5.67 -2.94 -27.09
CA ARG A 3 4.32 -3.51 -26.94
C ARG A 3 3.51 -2.82 -25.85
N PHE A 4 4.18 -2.39 -24.76
CA PHE A 4 3.55 -1.79 -23.57
C PHE A 4 3.76 -0.28 -23.46
N ASP A 5 4.12 0.39 -24.55
CA ASP A 5 4.25 1.84 -24.55
C ASP A 5 2.96 2.53 -24.05
N GLY A 6 3.09 3.38 -23.04
CA GLY A 6 1.95 4.08 -22.42
C GLY A 6 1.07 3.21 -21.52
N VAL A 7 1.53 2.03 -21.10
CA VAL A 7 0.84 1.16 -20.13
C VAL A 7 1.48 1.32 -18.76
N LEU A 8 0.64 1.56 -17.73
CA LEU A 8 1.02 1.56 -16.31
C LEU A 8 0.58 0.25 -15.67
N LEU A 9 1.52 -0.51 -15.12
CA LEU A 9 1.27 -1.63 -14.24
C LEU A 9 1.64 -1.25 -12.82
N ALA A 10 0.65 -1.16 -11.92
CA ALA A 10 0.84 -0.90 -10.51
C ALA A 10 0.55 -2.16 -9.67
N SER A 11 1.52 -2.59 -8.90
CA SER A 11 1.42 -3.76 -8.02
C SER A 11 1.45 -3.35 -6.55
N ASP A 12 0.57 -3.92 -5.74
CA ASP A 12 0.84 -4.00 -4.30
C ASP A 12 2.11 -4.81 -4.04
N PHE A 13 2.72 -4.60 -2.88
CA PHE A 13 3.98 -5.26 -2.51
C PHE A 13 3.75 -6.50 -1.65
N ASP A 14 3.15 -6.32 -0.47
CA ASP A 14 3.01 -7.35 0.56
C ASP A 14 1.92 -8.36 0.16
N ASN A 15 2.24 -9.65 0.11
CA ASN A 15 1.36 -10.75 -0.30
C ASN A 15 0.80 -10.66 -1.74
N THR A 16 1.33 -9.74 -2.54
CA THR A 16 1.03 -9.61 -3.97
C THR A 16 2.28 -9.82 -4.82
N LEU A 17 3.28 -8.95 -4.66
CA LEU A 17 4.57 -9.06 -5.35
C LEU A 17 5.54 -9.99 -4.60
N VAL A 18 5.52 -9.93 -3.27
CA VAL A 18 6.32 -10.74 -2.35
C VAL A 18 5.43 -11.23 -1.21
N TYR A 19 5.52 -12.53 -0.86
CA TYR A 19 4.78 -13.08 0.26
C TYR A 19 5.43 -12.71 1.59
N THR A 20 4.70 -11.99 2.45
CA THR A 20 5.26 -11.40 3.68
C THR A 20 4.49 -11.74 4.96
N GLU A 21 3.35 -12.43 4.89
CA GLU A 21 2.49 -12.68 6.05
C GLU A 21 3.21 -13.44 7.17
N ASP A 22 3.93 -14.52 6.85
CA ASP A 22 4.66 -15.31 7.84
C ASP A 22 5.82 -14.53 8.46
N VAL A 23 6.41 -13.60 7.71
CA VAL A 23 7.55 -12.78 8.18
C VAL A 23 7.12 -11.79 9.25
N LEU A 24 5.95 -11.17 9.11
CA LEU A 24 5.41 -10.25 10.10
C LEU A 24 5.19 -10.95 11.46
N LEU A 25 4.70 -12.18 11.44
CA LEU A 25 4.42 -12.94 12.66
C LEU A 25 5.69 -13.52 13.30
N SER A 26 6.65 -13.97 12.50
CA SER A 26 7.89 -14.61 12.99
C SER A 26 9.03 -13.65 13.26
N GLY A 27 8.95 -12.39 12.76
CA GLY A 27 10.07 -11.44 12.82
C GLY A 27 11.24 -11.85 11.92
N GLY A 28 10.99 -12.62 10.86
CA GLY A 28 11.98 -13.10 9.90
C GLY A 28 12.50 -12.01 8.95
N VAL A 29 13.25 -12.42 7.94
CA VAL A 29 13.77 -11.54 6.87
C VAL A 29 12.83 -11.58 5.67
N LEU A 30 12.61 -10.43 5.04
CA LEU A 30 11.82 -10.35 3.81
C LEU A 30 12.43 -11.23 2.71
N PRO A 31 11.64 -12.11 2.08
CA PRO A 31 12.13 -12.88 0.95
C PRO A 31 12.41 -11.95 -0.24
N PRO A 32 13.40 -12.28 -1.08
CA PRO A 32 13.65 -11.53 -2.29
C PRO A 32 12.49 -11.71 -3.29
N LEU A 33 12.36 -10.77 -4.23
CA LEU A 33 11.52 -10.96 -5.42
C LEU A 33 11.98 -12.21 -6.17
N SER A 34 11.04 -13.08 -6.56
CA SER A 34 11.34 -14.28 -7.36
C SER A 34 12.00 -13.90 -8.69
N ARG A 35 12.74 -14.84 -9.24
CA ARG A 35 13.42 -14.65 -10.52
C ARG A 35 12.40 -14.47 -11.66
N GLU A 36 11.36 -15.27 -11.65
CA GLU A 36 10.30 -15.29 -12.66
C GLU A 36 9.52 -13.97 -12.69
N ASN A 37 9.12 -13.46 -11.52
CA ASN A 37 8.48 -12.15 -11.42
C ASN A 37 9.43 -11.02 -11.88
N ARG A 38 10.71 -11.09 -11.51
CA ARG A 38 11.71 -10.12 -11.93
C ARG A 38 11.87 -10.06 -13.45
N GLU A 39 12.13 -11.22 -14.08
CA GLU A 39 12.33 -11.31 -15.52
C GLU A 39 11.10 -10.82 -16.30
N ALA A 40 9.90 -11.14 -15.82
CA ALA A 40 8.66 -10.68 -16.43
C ALA A 40 8.47 -9.15 -16.32
N ILE A 41 8.77 -8.55 -15.17
CA ILE A 41 8.68 -7.10 -14.99
C ILE A 41 9.75 -6.39 -15.82
N GLU A 42 10.99 -6.90 -15.85
CA GLU A 42 12.06 -6.36 -16.68
C GLU A 42 11.70 -6.40 -18.17
N TYR A 43 11.08 -7.49 -18.62
CA TYR A 43 10.55 -7.60 -19.99
C TYR A 43 9.45 -6.58 -20.25
N PHE A 44 8.47 -6.42 -19.33
CA PHE A 44 7.41 -5.43 -19.45
C PHE A 44 7.96 -4.01 -19.60
N MET A 45 8.98 -3.66 -18.80
CA MET A 45 9.64 -2.35 -18.89
C MET A 45 10.46 -2.20 -20.17
N ALA A 46 11.15 -3.25 -20.61
CA ALA A 46 11.92 -3.24 -21.87
C ALA A 46 11.03 -3.00 -23.10
N GLU A 47 9.78 -3.47 -23.03
CA GLU A 47 8.74 -3.25 -24.04
C GLU A 47 7.98 -1.90 -23.85
N GLY A 48 8.52 -0.97 -23.06
CA GLY A 48 8.00 0.40 -22.90
C GLY A 48 6.98 0.58 -21.78
N GLY A 49 6.66 -0.45 -21.00
CA GLY A 49 5.76 -0.37 -19.88
C GLY A 49 6.34 0.39 -18.68
N ILE A 50 5.48 1.01 -17.89
CA ILE A 50 5.84 1.66 -16.63
C ILE A 50 5.37 0.77 -15.47
N PHE A 51 6.32 0.26 -14.69
CA PHE A 51 6.05 -0.54 -13.50
C PHE A 51 6.22 0.30 -12.23
N SER A 52 5.19 0.31 -11.40
CA SER A 52 5.11 1.04 -10.13
C SER A 52 4.64 0.14 -9.01
N VAL A 53 5.07 0.42 -7.78
CA VAL A 53 4.58 -0.25 -6.57
C VAL A 53 3.63 0.69 -5.81
N ALA A 54 2.54 0.13 -5.27
CA ALA A 54 1.58 0.83 -4.43
C ALA A 54 1.46 0.10 -3.08
N THR A 55 2.10 0.63 -2.04
CA THR A 55 2.25 -0.07 -0.75
C THR A 55 1.74 0.75 0.45
N GLY A 56 1.36 0.04 1.51
CA GLY A 56 1.12 0.65 2.83
C GLY A 56 2.37 1.07 3.57
N ARG A 57 3.55 0.63 3.09
CA ARG A 57 4.84 0.92 3.73
C ARG A 57 5.17 2.41 3.68
N ALA A 58 5.84 2.87 4.72
CA ALA A 58 6.43 4.21 4.80
C ALA A 58 7.72 4.29 3.98
N LEU A 59 8.15 5.51 3.61
CA LEU A 59 9.40 5.71 2.88
C LEU A 59 10.61 5.05 3.57
N PRO A 60 10.86 5.21 4.88
CA PRO A 60 12.02 4.60 5.53
C PRO A 60 12.01 3.07 5.46
N SER A 61 10.83 2.45 5.49
CA SER A 61 10.70 1.00 5.42
C SER A 61 10.78 0.44 3.99
N PHE A 62 10.42 1.24 2.98
CA PHE A 62 10.47 0.80 1.59
C PHE A 62 11.77 1.19 0.88
N ALA A 63 12.44 2.26 1.30
CA ALA A 63 13.69 2.73 0.69
C ALA A 63 14.82 1.68 0.61
N PRO A 64 15.03 0.79 1.61
CA PRO A 64 15.99 -0.31 1.48
C PRO A 64 15.56 -1.40 0.49
N ILE A 65 14.26 -1.53 0.23
CA ILE A 65 13.67 -2.54 -0.66
C ILE A 65 13.70 -2.06 -2.12
N ALA A 66 13.39 -0.79 -2.35
CA ALA A 66 13.24 -0.21 -3.68
C ALA A 66 14.40 -0.53 -4.65
N PRO A 67 15.69 -0.45 -4.25
CA PRO A 67 16.80 -0.79 -5.14
C PRO A 67 16.87 -2.28 -5.53
N THR A 68 16.15 -3.14 -4.81
CA THR A 68 16.11 -4.58 -5.08
C THR A 68 15.01 -4.98 -6.07
N LEU A 69 14.14 -4.03 -6.43
CA LEU A 69 13.01 -4.26 -7.34
C LEU A 69 13.26 -3.63 -8.71
N PRO A 70 12.84 -4.29 -9.80
CA PRO A 70 12.82 -3.68 -11.12
C PRO A 70 11.64 -2.70 -11.20
N MET A 71 11.90 -1.41 -10.99
CA MET A 71 10.88 -0.34 -11.06
C MET A 71 11.41 0.81 -11.89
N ASN A 72 10.55 1.39 -12.73
CA ASN A 72 10.83 2.58 -13.52
C ASN A 72 9.78 3.69 -13.36
N GLY A 73 8.73 3.43 -12.57
CA GLY A 73 7.71 4.42 -12.19
C GLY A 73 7.83 4.88 -10.74
N PRO A 74 7.27 6.07 -10.39
CA PRO A 74 7.16 6.51 -9.00
C PRO A 74 6.31 5.56 -8.16
N THR A 75 6.60 5.49 -6.87
CA THR A 75 5.99 4.56 -5.91
C THR A 75 4.93 5.26 -5.08
N ILE A 76 3.79 4.60 -4.88
CA ILE A 76 2.77 5.05 -3.93
C ILE A 76 3.08 4.45 -2.56
N LEU A 77 3.23 5.31 -1.55
CA LEU A 77 3.58 4.98 -0.18
C LEU A 77 2.44 5.32 0.79
N PHE A 78 2.52 4.81 2.02
CA PHE A 78 1.58 5.10 3.12
C PHE A 78 0.12 4.85 2.76
N ASN A 79 -0.19 3.78 1.98
CA ASN A 79 -1.54 3.48 1.46
C ASN A 79 -2.17 4.60 0.61
N GLY A 80 -1.36 5.48 0.03
CA GLY A 80 -1.81 6.58 -0.82
C GLY A 80 -1.67 7.95 -0.17
N ALA A 81 -0.97 8.08 0.97
CA ALA A 81 -0.67 9.41 1.50
C ALA A 81 0.49 10.10 0.78
N ALA A 82 1.26 9.38 -0.05
CA ALA A 82 2.33 9.98 -0.83
C ALA A 82 2.60 9.24 -2.15
N ILE A 83 3.14 9.99 -3.13
CA ILE A 83 3.81 9.46 -4.32
C ILE A 83 5.27 9.90 -4.23
N TYR A 84 6.20 8.94 -4.29
CA TYR A 84 7.64 9.19 -4.19
C TYR A 84 8.39 8.69 -5.43
N ASP A 85 9.23 9.54 -6.00
CA ASP A 85 10.12 9.18 -7.11
C ASP A 85 11.50 8.79 -6.56
N PHE A 86 11.82 7.49 -6.60
CA PHE A 86 13.11 6.98 -6.12
C PHE A 86 14.28 7.37 -7.03
N ALA A 87 14.06 7.63 -8.32
CA ALA A 87 15.12 8.07 -9.23
C ALA A 87 15.52 9.53 -8.94
N ARG A 88 14.52 10.38 -8.65
CA ARG A 88 14.74 11.80 -8.31
C ARG A 88 14.95 12.02 -6.82
N LYS A 89 14.58 11.04 -6.00
CA LYS A 89 14.61 11.10 -4.52
C LYS A 89 13.77 12.25 -3.96
N GLU A 90 12.56 12.42 -4.49
CA GLU A 90 11.64 13.48 -4.08
C GLU A 90 10.19 12.98 -3.97
N TYR A 91 9.42 13.63 -3.11
CA TYR A 91 7.98 13.47 -3.09
C TYR A 91 7.35 14.25 -4.23
N LEU A 92 6.60 13.58 -5.09
CA LEU A 92 5.80 14.21 -6.13
C LEU A 92 4.46 14.72 -5.58
N VAL A 93 3.90 13.98 -4.64
CA VAL A 93 2.62 14.28 -3.98
C VAL A 93 2.70 13.85 -2.53
N THR A 94 2.17 14.68 -1.63
CA THR A 94 1.93 14.35 -0.21
C THR A 94 0.53 14.76 0.18
N ALA A 95 -0.14 13.92 0.95
CA ALA A 95 -1.49 14.14 1.47
C ALA A 95 -1.47 13.96 2.99
N PHE A 96 -1.33 15.06 3.72
CA PHE A 96 -1.30 15.03 5.18
C PHE A 96 -2.70 15.02 5.77
N LEU A 97 -2.83 14.33 6.89
CA LEU A 97 -3.96 14.48 7.79
C LEU A 97 -4.01 15.93 8.34
N PRO A 98 -5.19 16.56 8.41
CA PRO A 98 -5.29 17.86 9.07
C PRO A 98 -4.95 17.75 10.56
N ASP A 99 -4.35 18.80 11.14
CA ASP A 99 -3.84 18.80 12.52
C ASP A 99 -4.88 18.43 13.57
N VAL A 100 -6.17 18.73 13.29
CA VAL A 100 -7.30 18.39 14.15
C VAL A 100 -7.49 16.87 14.34
N ILE A 101 -6.81 16.02 13.55
CA ILE A 101 -6.89 14.57 13.70
C ILE A 101 -6.49 14.11 15.10
N ARG A 102 -5.51 14.75 15.74
CA ARG A 102 -5.07 14.42 17.10
C ARG A 102 -6.21 14.57 18.12
N GLU A 103 -6.96 15.65 18.02
CA GLU A 103 -8.12 15.95 18.89
C GLU A 103 -9.28 14.98 18.63
N LYS A 104 -9.47 14.58 17.36
CA LYS A 104 -10.49 13.59 16.97
C LYS A 104 -10.15 12.19 17.46
N LEU A 105 -8.86 11.85 17.58
CA LEU A 105 -8.38 10.54 18.02
C LEU A 105 -8.19 10.44 19.53
N ALA A 106 -8.06 11.53 20.28
CA ALA A 106 -7.93 11.50 21.73
C ALA A 106 -9.08 10.73 22.42
N PRO A 107 -10.37 10.90 22.06
CA PRO A 107 -11.44 10.06 22.61
C PRO A 107 -11.35 8.57 22.24
N VAL A 108 -10.73 8.23 21.11
CA VAL A 108 -10.48 6.81 20.73
C VAL A 108 -9.48 6.19 21.70
N GLU A 109 -8.40 6.93 22.02
CA GLU A 109 -7.39 6.51 23.02
C GLU A 109 -8.00 6.29 24.42
N GLU A 110 -8.93 7.17 24.82
CA GLU A 110 -9.63 7.05 26.10
C GLU A 110 -10.55 5.81 26.16
N VAL A 111 -11.35 5.57 25.12
CA VAL A 111 -12.28 4.43 25.03
C VAL A 111 -11.54 3.12 24.92
N PHE A 112 -10.45 3.09 24.14
CA PHE A 112 -9.62 1.89 23.92
C PHE A 112 -8.29 2.01 24.68
N SER A 113 -8.36 2.11 26.01
CA SER A 113 -7.16 2.25 26.86
C SER A 113 -6.09 1.22 26.54
N GLY A 114 -4.84 1.68 26.36
CA GLY A 114 -3.70 0.87 25.98
C GLY A 114 -3.72 0.43 24.49
N LEU A 115 -4.51 1.11 23.65
CA LEU A 115 -4.53 0.88 22.22
C LEU A 115 -3.17 1.24 21.62
N THR A 116 -2.56 0.28 20.93
CA THR A 116 -1.32 0.53 20.18
C THR A 116 -1.61 1.38 18.95
N CYS A 117 -0.84 2.46 18.81
CA CYS A 117 -0.99 3.37 17.69
C CYS A 117 0.40 3.76 17.14
N GLU A 118 0.60 3.57 15.83
CA GLU A 118 1.78 4.04 15.11
C GLU A 118 1.39 5.25 14.27
N ILE A 119 2.16 6.33 14.38
CA ILE A 119 1.93 7.58 13.66
C ILE A 119 3.12 7.86 12.75
N TYR A 120 2.83 8.06 11.48
CA TYR A 120 3.81 8.19 10.41
C TYR A 120 3.88 9.62 9.88
N HIS A 121 5.09 10.05 9.58
CA HIS A 121 5.44 11.33 8.99
C HIS A 121 6.19 11.12 7.66
N GLU A 122 6.57 12.19 6.96
CA GLU A 122 7.44 12.08 5.78
C GLU A 122 8.85 11.58 6.11
N GLY A 123 9.33 11.90 7.32
CA GLY A 123 10.66 11.54 7.81
C GLY A 123 10.77 10.08 8.26
N SER A 124 11.90 9.76 8.88
CA SER A 124 12.21 8.43 9.39
C SER A 124 11.56 8.12 10.74
N ASP A 125 11.15 9.14 11.47
CA ASP A 125 10.67 8.98 12.83
C ASP A 125 9.20 8.55 12.83
N ILE A 126 8.92 7.45 13.51
CA ILE A 126 7.57 6.96 13.77
C ILE A 126 7.28 7.22 15.25
N HIS A 127 6.16 7.87 15.54
CA HIS A 127 5.71 8.03 16.92
C HIS A 127 4.78 6.88 17.28
N ILE A 128 4.95 6.31 18.47
CA ILE A 128 4.21 5.14 18.90
C ILE A 128 3.59 5.36 20.28
N LEU A 129 2.33 4.94 20.43
CA LEU A 129 1.66 4.84 21.71
C LEU A 129 1.46 3.37 22.07
N HIS A 130 1.72 3.02 23.34
CA HIS A 130 1.49 1.68 23.88
C HIS A 130 2.04 0.52 23.03
N PRO A 131 3.36 0.50 22.70
CA PRO A 131 3.95 -0.52 21.84
C PRO A 131 3.79 -1.93 22.46
N ASN A 132 3.43 -2.89 21.63
CA ASN A 132 3.29 -4.30 21.97
C ASN A 132 4.33 -5.17 21.24
N GLU A 133 4.19 -6.50 21.26
CA GLU A 133 5.11 -7.40 20.59
C GLU A 133 4.97 -7.33 19.05
N LEU A 134 3.73 -7.17 18.56
CA LEU A 134 3.47 -7.00 17.12
C LEU A 134 4.14 -5.72 16.60
N THR A 135 4.03 -4.61 17.35
CA THR A 135 4.72 -3.35 17.05
C THR A 135 6.23 -3.55 16.94
N ARG A 136 6.82 -4.25 17.89
CA ARG A 136 8.28 -4.54 17.85
C ARG A 136 8.69 -5.36 16.64
N ASN A 137 7.86 -6.33 16.23
CA ASN A 137 8.07 -7.12 15.03
C ASN A 137 7.90 -6.26 13.77
N HIS A 138 6.85 -5.42 13.75
CA HIS A 138 6.60 -4.50 12.65
C HIS A 138 7.75 -3.49 12.48
N MET A 139 8.25 -2.89 13.56
CA MET A 139 9.42 -1.99 13.52
C MET A 139 10.68 -2.69 12.99
N ARG A 140 10.93 -3.95 13.40
CA ARG A 140 12.05 -4.74 12.86
C ARG A 140 11.90 -5.03 11.38
N LEU A 141 10.71 -5.47 10.96
CA LEU A 141 10.41 -5.78 9.56
C LEU A 141 10.54 -4.56 8.65
N THR A 142 10.13 -3.40 9.16
CA THR A 142 10.15 -2.13 8.42
C THR A 142 11.46 -1.35 8.61
N ASN A 143 12.41 -1.86 9.39
CA ASN A 143 13.67 -1.20 9.75
C ASN A 143 13.45 0.25 10.21
N SER A 144 12.42 0.46 11.01
CA SER A 144 12.00 1.77 11.49
C SER A 144 12.45 2.01 12.93
N THR A 145 12.73 3.27 13.26
CA THR A 145 12.96 3.73 14.63
C THR A 145 11.70 4.38 15.19
N ALA A 146 11.44 4.17 16.46
CA ALA A 146 10.23 4.65 17.11
C ALA A 146 10.54 5.60 18.26
N VAL A 147 9.74 6.67 18.37
CA VAL A 147 9.69 7.55 19.52
C VAL A 147 8.40 7.27 20.29
N GLU A 148 8.53 6.77 21.51
CA GLU A 148 7.37 6.47 22.34
C GLU A 148 6.77 7.73 22.93
N LEU A 149 5.44 7.87 22.84
CA LEU A 149 4.66 8.96 23.42
C LEU A 149 3.58 8.38 24.34
N THR A 150 3.05 9.23 25.22
CA THR A 150 2.01 8.85 26.19
C THR A 150 0.61 9.27 25.79
N SER A 151 0.47 10.13 24.76
CA SER A 151 -0.82 10.55 24.22
C SER A 151 -0.70 11.00 22.76
N ILE A 152 -1.73 10.76 21.99
CA ILE A 152 -1.87 11.22 20.60
C ILE A 152 -1.76 12.75 20.47
N LEU A 153 -2.15 13.48 21.49
CA LEU A 153 -2.06 14.95 21.49
C LEU A 153 -0.62 15.48 21.48
N GLN A 154 0.37 14.65 21.86
CA GLN A 154 1.80 15.03 21.84
C GLN A 154 2.44 14.81 20.47
N VAL A 155 1.76 14.17 19.55
CA VAL A 155 2.31 13.84 18.23
C VAL A 155 2.57 15.11 17.42
N PRO A 156 3.78 15.30 16.87
CA PRO A 156 4.05 16.43 15.98
C PRO A 156 3.29 16.33 14.65
N THR A 157 3.15 17.46 13.97
CA THR A 157 2.59 17.55 12.62
C THR A 157 3.68 17.98 11.64
N PRO A 158 3.56 17.69 10.33
CA PRO A 158 2.42 17.03 9.66
C PRO A 158 2.40 15.51 9.86
N ILE A 159 1.21 14.91 9.81
CA ILE A 159 0.98 13.46 9.93
C ILE A 159 0.54 12.90 8.56
N SER A 160 1.25 11.90 8.06
CA SER A 160 0.91 11.22 6.80
C SER A 160 -0.13 10.13 7.00
N LYS A 161 0.01 9.34 8.08
CA LYS A 161 -0.84 8.19 8.37
C LYS A 161 -0.87 7.90 9.86
N VAL A 162 -2.02 7.46 10.36
CA VAL A 162 -2.20 6.83 11.67
C VAL A 162 -2.57 5.37 11.45
N LEU A 163 -1.92 4.46 12.18
CA LEU A 163 -2.15 3.04 12.14
C LEU A 163 -2.44 2.54 13.55
N PHE A 164 -3.58 1.90 13.74
CA PHE A 164 -3.92 1.19 14.97
C PHE A 164 -3.63 -0.30 14.81
N GLU A 165 -2.98 -0.87 15.80
CA GLU A 165 -2.74 -2.30 15.92
C GLU A 165 -3.71 -2.91 16.92
N GLU A 166 -4.65 -3.71 16.45
CA GLU A 166 -5.58 -4.41 17.31
C GLU A 166 -6.08 -5.71 16.66
N THR A 167 -6.50 -6.66 17.46
CA THR A 167 -6.89 -7.99 16.98
C THR A 167 -8.23 -8.47 17.53
N GLY A 168 -8.80 -9.46 16.86
CA GLY A 168 -10.02 -10.15 17.32
C GLY A 168 -11.20 -9.19 17.52
N GLN A 169 -12.03 -9.49 18.51
CA GLN A 169 -13.24 -8.71 18.82
C GLN A 169 -12.95 -7.26 19.16
N ARG A 170 -11.81 -6.98 19.79
CA ARG A 170 -11.43 -5.61 20.13
C ARG A 170 -11.08 -4.79 18.88
N GLY A 171 -10.43 -5.42 17.89
CA GLY A 171 -10.15 -4.79 16.59
C GLY A 171 -11.43 -4.50 15.79
N GLU A 172 -12.40 -5.40 15.82
CA GLU A 172 -13.72 -5.17 15.21
C GLU A 172 -14.48 -4.04 15.91
N ALA A 173 -14.47 -4.01 17.26
CA ALA A 173 -15.09 -2.94 18.04
C ALA A 173 -14.43 -1.58 17.77
N LEU A 174 -13.09 -1.54 17.66
CA LEU A 174 -12.34 -0.32 17.29
C LEU A 174 -12.76 0.20 15.92
N GLU A 175 -12.80 -0.67 14.91
CA GLU A 175 -13.21 -0.29 13.56
C GLU A 175 -14.65 0.26 13.55
N GLN A 176 -15.59 -0.42 14.21
CA GLN A 176 -16.97 0.04 14.32
C GLN A 176 -17.06 1.40 15.03
N TYR A 177 -16.34 1.56 16.14
CA TYR A 177 -16.31 2.81 16.89
C TYR A 177 -15.76 3.97 16.04
N VAL A 178 -14.61 3.79 15.40
CA VAL A 178 -13.98 4.81 14.55
C VAL A 178 -14.89 5.19 13.38
N ARG A 179 -15.50 4.20 12.72
CA ARG A 179 -16.42 4.44 11.58
C ARG A 179 -17.74 5.08 12.01
N SER A 180 -18.16 4.92 13.27
CA SER A 180 -19.38 5.55 13.80
C SER A 180 -19.21 7.02 14.17
N GLN A 181 -17.96 7.51 14.24
CA GLN A 181 -17.70 8.89 14.62
C GLN A 181 -18.22 9.88 13.58
N PRO A 182 -18.77 11.05 13.98
CA PRO A 182 -19.28 12.06 13.06
C PRO A 182 -18.26 12.54 12.02
N TRP A 183 -16.98 12.49 12.38
CA TRP A 183 -15.84 12.90 11.54
C TRP A 183 -15.34 11.80 10.60
N ALA A 184 -15.79 10.55 10.74
CA ALA A 184 -15.23 9.42 9.97
C ALA A 184 -15.26 9.65 8.45
N GLY A 185 -16.29 10.33 7.95
CA GLY A 185 -16.42 10.67 6.52
C GLY A 185 -15.43 11.71 6.00
N GLU A 186 -14.68 12.39 6.89
CA GLU A 186 -13.66 13.38 6.54
C GLU A 186 -12.31 12.73 6.19
N PHE A 187 -12.15 11.41 6.44
CA PHE A 187 -10.91 10.67 6.27
C PHE A 187 -11.13 9.40 5.45
N GLU A 188 -10.04 8.80 5.01
CA GLU A 188 -10.03 7.42 4.55
C GLU A 188 -9.70 6.52 5.74
N ILE A 189 -10.57 5.53 6.01
CA ILE A 189 -10.42 4.54 7.08
C ILE A 189 -10.35 3.18 6.41
N VAL A 190 -9.19 2.54 6.46
CA VAL A 190 -8.88 1.34 5.69
C VAL A 190 -8.34 0.25 6.60
N LYS A 191 -8.83 -0.98 6.41
CA LYS A 191 -8.22 -2.18 6.98
C LYS A 191 -7.18 -2.70 5.99
N SER A 192 -5.90 -2.55 6.31
CA SER A 192 -4.78 -2.91 5.42
C SER A 192 -4.17 -4.28 5.72
N GLY A 193 -4.75 -5.01 6.65
CA GLY A 193 -4.36 -6.35 7.06
C GLY A 193 -5.22 -6.87 8.18
N LYS A 194 -4.90 -8.04 8.69
CA LYS A 194 -5.63 -8.67 9.78
C LYS A 194 -5.58 -7.87 11.08
N TYR A 195 -4.48 -7.14 11.29
CA TYR A 195 -4.15 -6.47 12.55
C TYR A 195 -4.22 -4.95 12.49
N PHE A 196 -4.36 -4.37 11.30
CA PHE A 196 -4.13 -2.95 11.05
C PHE A 196 -5.40 -2.23 10.59
N LEU A 197 -5.79 -1.20 11.34
CA LEU A 197 -6.76 -0.19 10.92
C LEU A 197 -6.02 1.12 10.70
N GLU A 198 -6.10 1.66 9.49
CA GLU A 198 -5.35 2.85 9.08
C GLU A 198 -6.26 4.03 8.80
N ILE A 199 -5.77 5.23 9.11
CA ILE A 199 -6.44 6.50 8.78
C ILE A 199 -5.45 7.36 7.98
N THR A 200 -5.91 7.79 6.80
CA THR A 200 -5.22 8.73 5.91
C THR A 200 -6.13 9.90 5.55
N ALA A 201 -5.58 10.94 4.93
CA ALA A 201 -6.35 12.08 4.47
C ALA A 201 -7.42 11.66 3.45
N LYS A 202 -8.50 12.43 3.34
CA LYS A 202 -9.56 12.18 2.36
C LYS A 202 -9.02 12.13 0.93
N GLY A 203 -9.35 11.07 0.19
CA GLY A 203 -8.84 10.80 -1.14
C GLY A 203 -7.44 10.16 -1.18
N ALA A 204 -6.73 10.11 -0.05
CA ALA A 204 -5.42 9.45 0.06
C ALA A 204 -5.60 7.93 0.16
N THR A 205 -5.90 7.31 -0.96
CA THR A 205 -6.00 5.85 -1.14
C THR A 205 -5.06 5.40 -2.23
N LYS A 206 -4.70 4.11 -2.27
CA LYS A 206 -3.92 3.58 -3.41
C LYS A 206 -4.58 3.93 -4.75
N GLY A 207 -5.91 3.82 -4.84
CA GLY A 207 -6.64 4.15 -6.07
C GLY A 207 -6.67 5.63 -6.40
N GLY A 208 -6.79 6.51 -5.40
CA GLY A 208 -6.69 7.95 -5.59
C GLY A 208 -5.32 8.34 -6.14
N MET A 209 -4.25 7.77 -5.58
CA MET A 209 -2.89 8.07 -6.02
C MET A 209 -2.50 7.39 -7.34
N ILE A 210 -3.07 6.21 -7.69
CA ILE A 210 -2.90 5.64 -9.04
C ILE A 210 -3.52 6.56 -10.09
N ARG A 211 -4.68 7.16 -9.82
CA ARG A 211 -5.26 8.17 -10.71
C ARG A 211 -4.32 9.36 -10.90
N THR A 212 -3.87 9.95 -9.80
CA THR A 212 -2.92 11.08 -9.82
C THR A 212 -1.63 10.72 -10.55
N LEU A 213 -1.09 9.51 -10.32
CA LEU A 213 0.11 9.03 -11.01
C LEU A 213 -0.12 8.85 -12.51
N ALA A 214 -1.24 8.26 -12.92
CA ALA A 214 -1.58 8.11 -14.34
C ALA A 214 -1.72 9.47 -15.04
N GLU A 215 -2.35 10.45 -14.38
CA GLU A 215 -2.46 11.83 -14.87
C GLU A 215 -1.06 12.49 -15.00
N HIS A 216 -0.20 12.33 -13.99
CA HIS A 216 1.17 12.85 -14.00
C HIS A 216 2.03 12.26 -15.12
N LEU A 217 1.86 10.96 -15.39
CA LEU A 217 2.56 10.24 -16.45
C LEU A 217 1.88 10.37 -17.84
N HIS A 218 0.77 11.10 -17.94
CA HIS A 218 -0.06 11.22 -19.14
C HIS A 218 -0.55 9.87 -19.69
N ILE A 219 -0.81 8.90 -18.80
CA ILE A 219 -1.33 7.57 -19.15
C ILE A 219 -2.84 7.59 -19.08
N ARG A 220 -3.49 7.15 -20.17
CA ARG A 220 -4.94 7.03 -20.20
C ARG A 220 -5.42 5.90 -19.30
N ARG A 221 -6.56 6.08 -18.64
CA ARG A 221 -7.12 5.10 -17.73
C ARG A 221 -7.25 3.71 -18.34
N GLU A 222 -7.56 3.62 -19.64
CA GLU A 222 -7.71 2.34 -20.36
C GLU A 222 -6.41 1.51 -20.37
N ASN A 223 -5.26 2.16 -20.16
CA ASN A 223 -3.95 1.54 -20.09
C ASN A 223 -3.42 1.40 -18.65
N VAL A 224 -4.29 1.51 -17.64
CA VAL A 224 -3.91 1.29 -16.24
C VAL A 224 -4.27 -0.13 -15.85
N CYS A 225 -3.27 -0.89 -15.43
CA CYS A 225 -3.36 -2.24 -14.93
C CYS A 225 -2.97 -2.25 -13.44
N CYS A 226 -3.73 -2.91 -12.58
CA CYS A 226 -3.42 -3.00 -11.16
C CYS A 226 -3.55 -4.44 -10.66
N VAL A 227 -2.71 -4.80 -9.68
CA VAL A 227 -2.80 -6.08 -8.95
C VAL A 227 -2.65 -5.84 -7.45
N GLY A 228 -3.49 -6.51 -6.66
CA GLY A 228 -3.48 -6.40 -5.20
C GLY A 228 -4.29 -7.51 -4.53
N ASP A 229 -4.09 -7.71 -3.22
CA ASP A 229 -4.63 -8.84 -2.48
C ASP A 229 -5.58 -8.46 -1.33
N HIS A 230 -5.56 -7.22 -0.85
CA HIS A 230 -6.28 -6.84 0.36
C HIS A 230 -7.25 -5.67 0.16
N LEU A 231 -8.02 -5.32 1.20
CA LEU A 231 -9.10 -4.31 1.14
C LEU A 231 -8.63 -2.91 0.74
N ASN A 232 -7.40 -2.53 1.11
CA ASN A 232 -6.77 -1.26 0.72
C ASN A 232 -6.44 -1.18 -0.77
N ASP A 233 -6.45 -2.32 -1.49
CA ASP A 233 -6.22 -2.37 -2.93
C ASP A 233 -7.51 -2.18 -3.75
N ILE A 234 -8.68 -2.44 -3.16
CA ILE A 234 -9.95 -2.33 -3.86
C ILE A 234 -10.12 -0.99 -4.59
N PRO A 235 -9.74 0.16 -4.01
CA PRO A 235 -9.85 1.44 -4.73
C PRO A 235 -8.99 1.49 -6.02
N MET A 236 -7.76 0.94 -6.02
CA MET A 236 -6.93 0.93 -7.23
C MET A 236 -7.40 -0.11 -8.24
N LEU A 237 -7.86 -1.27 -7.77
CA LEU A 237 -8.43 -2.32 -8.61
C LEU A 237 -9.71 -1.84 -9.34
N ARG A 238 -10.56 -1.07 -8.65
CA ARG A 238 -11.76 -0.46 -9.27
C ARG A 238 -11.44 0.69 -10.23
N PHE A 239 -10.34 1.39 -10.02
CA PHE A 239 -9.91 2.44 -10.94
C PHE A 239 -9.28 1.88 -12.20
N ALA A 240 -8.51 0.82 -12.11
CA ALA A 240 -7.84 0.16 -13.24
C ALA A 240 -8.84 -0.30 -14.31
N SER A 241 -8.42 -0.31 -15.56
CA SER A 241 -9.15 -0.94 -16.66
C SER A 241 -8.91 -2.44 -16.71
N HIS A 242 -7.73 -2.88 -16.24
CA HIS A 242 -7.38 -4.29 -16.11
C HIS A 242 -6.95 -4.55 -14.66
N ALA A 243 -7.81 -5.21 -13.92
CA ALA A 243 -7.62 -5.47 -12.50
C ALA A 243 -7.38 -6.96 -12.23
N PHE A 244 -6.37 -7.24 -11.44
CA PHE A 244 -5.92 -8.59 -11.13
C PHE A 244 -5.78 -8.80 -9.62
N ALA A 245 -5.94 -10.05 -9.19
CA ALA A 245 -5.68 -10.43 -7.81
C ALA A 245 -5.04 -11.82 -7.76
N PRO A 246 -4.03 -12.05 -6.90
CA PRO A 246 -3.51 -13.38 -6.68
C PRO A 246 -4.53 -14.26 -5.95
N ARG A 247 -4.44 -15.59 -6.08
CA ARG A 247 -5.36 -16.54 -5.46
C ARG A 247 -5.40 -16.43 -3.92
N ASN A 248 -4.31 -16.01 -3.29
CA ASN A 248 -4.25 -15.73 -1.84
C ASN A 248 -4.97 -14.46 -1.42
N ALA A 249 -5.47 -13.63 -2.35
CA ALA A 249 -6.21 -12.43 -2.01
C ALA A 249 -7.43 -12.72 -1.11
N VAL A 250 -7.79 -11.76 -0.25
CA VAL A 250 -8.98 -11.89 0.60
C VAL A 250 -10.25 -11.99 -0.24
N GLU A 251 -11.27 -12.65 0.31
CA GLU A 251 -12.52 -12.95 -0.40
C GLU A 251 -13.17 -11.71 -1.01
N ALA A 252 -13.18 -10.58 -0.27
CA ALA A 252 -13.77 -9.33 -0.74
C ALA A 252 -13.07 -8.77 -2.00
N VAL A 253 -11.77 -8.99 -2.15
CA VAL A 253 -11.01 -8.63 -3.37
C VAL A 253 -11.40 -9.58 -4.49
N ARG A 254 -11.36 -10.90 -4.24
CA ARG A 254 -11.69 -11.91 -5.26
C ARG A 254 -13.11 -11.78 -5.81
N GLN A 255 -14.05 -11.30 -4.99
CA GLN A 255 -15.45 -11.04 -5.37
C GLN A 255 -15.69 -9.67 -5.99
N THR A 256 -14.68 -8.80 -6.03
CA THR A 256 -14.83 -7.48 -6.66
C THR A 256 -15.08 -7.63 -8.16
N PRO A 257 -16.13 -7.01 -8.72
CA PRO A 257 -16.45 -7.15 -10.15
C PRO A 257 -15.28 -6.73 -11.06
N GLY A 258 -15.03 -7.53 -12.09
CA GLY A 258 -13.98 -7.26 -13.08
C GLY A 258 -12.58 -7.75 -12.69
N ILE A 259 -12.41 -8.35 -11.52
CA ILE A 259 -11.14 -8.93 -11.10
C ILE A 259 -10.82 -10.21 -11.89
N GLN A 260 -9.63 -10.28 -12.42
CA GLN A 260 -9.04 -11.45 -13.03
C GLN A 260 -8.13 -12.17 -12.02
N LEU A 261 -8.46 -13.41 -11.66
CA LEU A 261 -7.67 -14.19 -10.71
C LEU A 261 -6.40 -14.73 -11.38
N LEU A 262 -5.29 -14.56 -10.70
CA LEU A 262 -3.98 -15.12 -11.01
C LEU A 262 -3.71 -16.33 -10.09
N ARG A 263 -2.58 -17.02 -10.32
CA ARG A 263 -2.04 -17.99 -9.36
C ARG A 263 -1.70 -17.31 -8.03
N ASP A 264 -1.33 -18.08 -7.02
CA ASP A 264 -0.90 -17.56 -5.72
C ASP A 264 0.35 -16.70 -5.88
N CYS A 265 0.54 -15.67 -5.03
CA CYS A 265 1.71 -14.79 -5.10
C CYS A 265 3.03 -15.56 -4.91
N ARG A 266 3.00 -16.71 -4.21
CA ARG A 266 4.14 -17.63 -4.06
C ARG A 266 4.45 -18.45 -5.30
N GLU A 267 3.60 -18.40 -6.31
CA GLU A 267 3.69 -19.10 -7.57
C GLU A 267 3.88 -18.12 -8.75
N ASP A 268 4.53 -16.99 -8.52
CA ASP A 268 4.87 -16.00 -9.54
C ASP A 268 3.67 -15.35 -10.24
N ALA A 269 2.69 -14.90 -9.44
CA ALA A 269 1.45 -14.31 -9.95
C ALA A 269 1.67 -13.12 -10.90
N VAL A 270 2.70 -12.29 -10.65
CA VAL A 270 2.99 -11.10 -11.49
C VAL A 270 3.58 -11.51 -12.83
N ALA A 271 4.35 -12.59 -12.90
CA ALA A 271 4.80 -13.14 -14.18
C ALA A 271 3.63 -13.63 -15.03
N GLU A 272 2.65 -14.33 -14.42
CA GLU A 272 1.40 -14.70 -15.12
C GLU A 272 0.63 -13.46 -15.58
N LEU A 273 0.58 -12.39 -14.75
CA LEU A 273 -0.08 -11.15 -15.14
C LEU A 273 0.54 -10.56 -16.39
N VAL A 274 1.88 -10.43 -16.42
CA VAL A 274 2.58 -9.88 -17.60
C VAL A 274 2.29 -10.72 -18.86
N ALA A 275 2.28 -12.05 -18.74
CA ALA A 275 1.90 -12.92 -19.87
C ALA A 275 0.46 -12.66 -20.35
N ARG A 276 -0.49 -12.40 -19.45
CA ARG A 276 -1.86 -12.02 -19.84
C ARG A 276 -1.94 -10.61 -20.47
N LEU A 277 -1.08 -9.69 -20.07
CA LEU A 277 -1.00 -8.38 -20.73
C LEU A 277 -0.54 -8.49 -22.18
N GLU A 278 0.24 -9.50 -22.54
CA GLU A 278 0.61 -9.75 -23.95
C GLU A 278 -0.61 -10.08 -24.83
N GLU A 279 -1.66 -10.70 -24.27
CA GLU A 279 -2.90 -10.96 -24.99
C GLU A 279 -3.76 -9.70 -25.15
N ILE A 280 -3.72 -8.82 -24.13
CA ILE A 280 -4.47 -7.54 -24.11
C ILE A 280 -3.81 -6.52 -25.04
N TYR A 281 -2.48 -6.49 -25.08
CA TYR A 281 -1.67 -5.57 -25.89
C TYR A 281 -0.88 -6.38 -26.95
N PRO A 282 -1.52 -6.85 -28.03
CA PRO A 282 -0.81 -7.57 -29.09
C PRO A 282 0.22 -6.65 -29.78
N PRO A 283 1.32 -7.20 -30.30
CA PRO A 283 2.29 -6.39 -31.04
C PRO A 283 1.61 -5.72 -32.25
N GLU A 284 2.02 -4.48 -32.52
CA GLU A 284 1.56 -3.82 -33.75
C GLU A 284 1.87 -4.72 -34.96
N LYS A 285 0.85 -4.97 -35.77
CA LYS A 285 1.08 -5.68 -37.03
C LYS A 285 1.92 -4.75 -37.93
N VAL A 286 3.14 -5.17 -38.17
CA VAL A 286 4.07 -4.50 -39.12
C VAL A 286 3.49 -4.56 -40.53
#